data_25d325652ae019ad3c54b2884898e22d
#
_entry.id   25d325652ae019ad3c54b2884898e22d
#
_cell.length_a   1.000
_cell.length_b   1.000
_cell.length_c   1.000
_cell.angle_alpha   90.00
_cell.angle_beta   90.00
_cell.angle_gamma   90.00
#
_symmetry.space_group_name_H-M   'P 1'
#
loop_
_entity.id
_entity.type
_entity.pdbx_description
1 polymer ?
#
loop_
_entity_poly.entity_id
_entity_poly.type
_entity_poly.pdbx_seq_one_letter_code
_entity_poly.pdbx_strand_id
1 'polypeptide(L)'
;MSAPRPARFSAGQPAGTTAVPPPATTPATRPGSRPGRIRVRRLTAVIAAAGTATAVWAVAGPLAGVQLMARASAHAPAQQIGPASVIAVSLLAGLAAWALLALLERHARHPRRTWTVVAATALVISLAGPLTAGHGLATVTALCCLHLAVGAVLIPAMRRTARG
;
A
#
# COMPACT_ATOMS: atom_id res chain seq x y z
N MET A 1 -38.00 -58.00 -60.97
CA MET A 1 -37.13 -57.23 -61.91
C MET A 1 -36.55 -56.08 -61.19
N SER A 2 -35.31 -56.23 -60.66
CA SER A 2 -34.58 -55.19 -59.91
C SER A 2 -33.50 -54.62 -60.84
N ALA A 3 -33.57 -53.35 -61.07
CA ALA A 3 -32.57 -52.60 -61.85
C ALA A 3 -31.26 -52.33 -61.03
N PRO A 4 -30.11 -52.46 -61.70
CA PRO A 4 -28.83 -52.19 -61.00
C PRO A 4 -28.56 -50.68 -60.85
N ARG A 5 -28.05 -50.27 -59.67
CA ARG A 5 -27.59 -48.91 -59.34
C ARG A 5 -26.25 -48.65 -60.02
N PRO A 6 -26.02 -47.46 -60.62
CA PRO A 6 -24.71 -47.08 -61.15
C PRO A 6 -23.73 -46.78 -60.03
N ALA A 7 -22.46 -47.20 -60.22
CA ALA A 7 -21.34 -46.97 -59.38
C ALA A 7 -20.96 -45.46 -59.40
N ARG A 8 -20.82 -44.85 -58.18
CA ARG A 8 -20.29 -43.50 -58.07
C ARG A 8 -18.78 -43.53 -58.17
N PHE A 9 -18.30 -42.88 -59.21
CA PHE A 9 -16.86 -42.60 -59.39
C PHE A 9 -16.40 -41.67 -58.25
N SER A 10 -15.47 -42.16 -57.43
CA SER A 10 -14.81 -41.35 -56.39
C SER A 10 -13.73 -40.55 -57.05
N ALA A 11 -13.96 -39.24 -57.23
CA ALA A 11 -12.93 -38.31 -57.72
C ALA A 11 -11.85 -38.19 -56.65
N GLY A 12 -10.60 -38.44 -57.03
CA GLY A 12 -9.43 -38.38 -56.15
C GLY A 12 -9.27 -37.01 -55.50
N GLN A 13 -9.10 -37.03 -54.19
CA GLN A 13 -8.71 -35.86 -53.44
C GLN A 13 -7.28 -35.48 -53.81
N PRO A 14 -7.02 -34.18 -54.11
CA PRO A 14 -5.65 -33.73 -54.28
C PRO A 14 -4.89 -33.81 -52.94
N ALA A 15 -3.63 -34.23 -53.04
CA ALA A 15 -2.69 -34.39 -51.93
C ALA A 15 -2.68 -33.16 -51.02
N GLY A 16 -2.94 -33.41 -49.73
CA GLY A 16 -2.97 -32.35 -48.73
C GLY A 16 -1.67 -31.57 -48.63
N THR A 17 -1.77 -30.29 -48.91
CA THR A 17 -0.75 -29.32 -48.53
C THR A 17 -0.65 -29.34 -47.01
N THR A 18 0.44 -29.87 -46.48
CA THR A 18 0.77 -29.83 -45.04
C THR A 18 0.90 -28.35 -44.64
N ALA A 19 -0.19 -27.78 -44.16
CA ALA A 19 -0.16 -26.46 -43.55
C ALA A 19 0.76 -26.53 -42.31
N VAL A 20 1.92 -25.91 -42.40
CA VAL A 20 2.80 -25.72 -41.23
C VAL A 20 2.00 -24.92 -40.21
N PRO A 21 1.79 -25.47 -38.99
CA PRO A 21 1.09 -24.70 -37.96
C PRO A 21 1.85 -23.42 -37.68
N PRO A 22 1.17 -22.26 -37.50
CA PRO A 22 1.83 -21.02 -37.16
C PRO A 22 2.62 -21.22 -35.86
N PRO A 23 3.81 -20.59 -35.72
CA PRO A 23 4.61 -20.70 -34.52
C PRO A 23 3.74 -20.30 -33.33
N ALA A 24 3.67 -21.19 -32.31
CA ALA A 24 2.93 -20.94 -31.10
C ALA A 24 3.42 -19.59 -30.51
N THR A 25 2.55 -18.60 -30.56
CA THR A 25 2.79 -17.32 -29.91
C THR A 25 2.97 -17.61 -28.44
N THR A 26 4.21 -17.64 -27.98
CA THR A 26 4.55 -17.74 -26.56
C THR A 26 3.80 -16.63 -25.85
N PRO A 27 2.90 -16.95 -24.88
CA PRO A 27 2.20 -15.90 -24.15
C PRO A 27 3.25 -15.01 -23.52
N ALA A 28 3.23 -13.72 -23.87
CA ALA A 28 4.13 -12.73 -23.32
C ALA A 28 4.02 -12.81 -21.80
N THR A 29 5.05 -13.35 -21.17
CA THR A 29 5.14 -13.47 -19.72
C THR A 29 5.02 -12.05 -19.17
N ARG A 30 3.86 -11.70 -18.60
CA ARG A 30 3.67 -10.43 -17.91
C ARG A 30 4.83 -10.29 -16.94
N PRO A 31 5.60 -9.19 -16.97
CA PRO A 31 6.71 -9.03 -16.07
C PRO A 31 6.16 -9.02 -14.65
N GLY A 32 6.23 -10.16 -13.99
CA GLY A 32 5.92 -10.29 -12.57
C GLY A 32 6.72 -9.22 -11.85
N SER A 33 6.06 -8.42 -11.05
CA SER A 33 6.70 -7.32 -10.34
C SER A 33 7.86 -7.87 -9.53
N ARG A 34 9.08 -7.59 -9.99
CA ARG A 34 10.32 -8.07 -9.38
C ARG A 34 10.29 -7.73 -7.88
N PRO A 35 10.63 -8.67 -6.97
CA PRO A 35 10.52 -8.48 -5.52
C PRO A 35 11.25 -7.21 -5.03
N GLY A 36 12.32 -6.81 -5.69
CA GLY A 36 13.03 -5.56 -5.44
C GLY A 36 12.16 -4.31 -5.65
N ARG A 37 11.31 -4.27 -6.68
CA ARG A 37 10.42 -3.12 -6.95
C ARG A 37 9.40 -2.90 -5.84
N ILE A 38 8.90 -3.97 -5.23
CA ILE A 38 7.92 -3.87 -4.13
C ILE A 38 8.59 -3.29 -2.88
N ARG A 39 9.80 -3.75 -2.56
CA ARG A 39 10.57 -3.23 -1.41
C ARG A 39 10.87 -1.74 -1.58
N VAL A 40 11.33 -1.32 -2.75
CA VAL A 40 11.58 0.09 -3.05
C VAL A 40 10.30 0.91 -2.90
N ARG A 41 9.15 0.47 -3.45
CA ARG A 41 7.88 1.19 -3.30
C ARG A 41 7.42 1.31 -1.85
N ARG A 42 7.66 0.31 -1.02
CA ARG A 42 7.35 0.38 0.42
C ARG A 42 8.27 1.34 1.15
N LEU A 43 9.56 1.31 0.83
CA LEU A 43 10.52 2.25 1.40
C LEU A 43 10.19 3.70 1.00
N THR A 44 9.89 3.95 -0.28
CA THR A 44 9.46 5.28 -0.72
C THR A 44 8.18 5.74 -0.04
N ALA A 45 7.24 4.85 0.24
CA ALA A 45 6.03 5.18 1.00
C ALA A 45 6.34 5.59 2.45
N VAL A 46 7.26 4.89 3.11
CA VAL A 46 7.71 5.23 4.47
C VAL A 46 8.41 6.59 4.49
N ILE A 47 9.31 6.83 3.55
CA ILE A 47 10.02 8.12 3.43
C ILE A 47 9.03 9.25 3.11
N ALA A 48 8.10 9.04 2.20
CA ALA A 48 7.07 10.01 1.85
C ALA A 48 6.19 10.36 3.06
N ALA A 49 5.79 9.36 3.85
CA ALA A 49 5.02 9.59 5.07
C ALA A 49 5.80 10.41 6.10
N ALA A 50 7.08 10.11 6.31
CA ALA A 50 7.95 10.89 7.20
C ALA A 50 8.15 12.32 6.69
N GLY A 51 8.33 12.52 5.39
CA GLY A 51 8.41 13.84 4.76
C GLY A 51 7.11 14.64 4.93
N THR A 52 5.95 13.98 4.72
CA THR A 52 4.64 14.61 4.94
C THR A 52 4.45 15.02 6.41
N ALA A 53 4.81 14.14 7.35
CA ALA A 53 4.76 14.47 8.78
C ALA A 53 5.63 15.67 9.12
N THR A 54 6.85 15.70 8.61
CA THR A 54 7.79 16.82 8.82
C THR A 54 7.27 18.13 8.21
N ALA A 55 6.65 18.06 7.02
CA ALA A 55 6.03 19.22 6.40
C ALA A 55 4.86 19.77 7.22
N VAL A 56 3.96 18.91 7.71
CA VAL A 56 2.87 19.33 8.61
C VAL A 56 3.40 19.91 9.90
N TRP A 57 4.44 19.32 10.48
CA TRP A 57 5.11 19.87 11.66
C TRP A 57 5.70 21.25 11.39
N ALA A 58 6.39 21.44 10.27
CA ALA A 58 7.00 22.72 9.89
C ALA A 58 5.95 23.82 9.68
N VAL A 59 4.80 23.47 9.12
CA VAL A 59 3.68 24.42 8.95
C VAL A 59 3.06 24.77 10.30
N ALA A 60 2.79 23.79 11.15
CA ALA A 60 2.13 24.03 12.43
C ALA A 60 3.05 24.72 13.45
N GLY A 61 4.31 24.30 13.55
CA GLY A 61 5.29 24.85 14.49
C GLY A 61 5.89 26.17 14.01
N PRO A 62 6.95 26.15 13.19
CA PRO A 62 7.70 27.36 12.82
C PRO A 62 6.90 28.40 12.06
N LEU A 63 5.96 28.00 11.19
CA LEU A 63 5.20 28.93 10.34
C LEU A 63 3.95 29.46 11.05
N ALA A 64 3.18 28.63 11.77
CA ALA A 64 1.98 29.04 12.47
C ALA A 64 2.23 29.40 13.95
N GLY A 65 3.47 29.28 14.45
CA GLY A 65 3.85 29.64 15.81
C GLY A 65 3.27 28.73 16.90
N VAL A 66 2.75 27.53 16.54
CA VAL A 66 2.19 26.60 17.51
C VAL A 66 3.32 25.87 18.22
N GLN A 67 3.42 26.03 19.53
CA GLN A 67 4.34 25.24 20.34
C GLN A 67 3.72 23.83 20.56
N LEU A 68 4.17 22.86 19.77
CA LEU A 68 3.70 21.49 19.90
C LEU A 68 4.27 20.85 21.16
N MET A 69 3.48 20.88 22.22
CA MET A 69 3.83 20.28 23.50
C MET A 69 3.04 19.02 23.72
N ALA A 70 3.69 17.90 24.03
CA ALA A 70 3.03 16.66 24.39
C ALA A 70 3.67 16.02 25.61
N ARG A 71 2.87 15.22 26.33
CA ARG A 71 3.35 14.40 27.44
C ARG A 71 3.47 12.94 27.00
N ALA A 72 4.56 12.30 27.34
CA ALA A 72 4.74 10.87 27.09
C ALA A 72 3.83 10.00 27.96
N SER A 73 3.43 10.51 29.14
CA SER A 73 2.45 9.89 30.03
C SER A 73 1.77 10.97 30.88
N ALA A 74 0.68 10.62 31.58
CA ALA A 74 -0.07 11.55 32.43
C ALA A 74 0.79 12.25 33.52
N HIS A 75 1.86 11.61 33.96
CA HIS A 75 2.77 12.12 35.01
C HIS A 75 4.09 12.68 34.45
N ALA A 76 4.34 12.57 33.14
CA ALA A 76 5.55 13.09 32.54
C ALA A 76 5.46 14.61 32.30
N PRO A 77 6.58 15.36 32.40
CA PRO A 77 6.60 16.77 32.02
C PRO A 77 6.26 16.91 30.54
N ALA A 78 5.58 18.00 30.19
CA ALA A 78 5.32 18.32 28.78
C ALA A 78 6.64 18.63 28.10
N GLN A 79 6.89 17.98 26.99
CA GLN A 79 8.10 18.18 26.18
C GLN A 79 7.72 18.76 24.80
N GLN A 80 8.58 19.61 24.28
CA GLN A 80 8.41 20.14 22.94
C GLN A 80 8.71 19.06 21.90
N ILE A 81 7.79 18.90 20.96
CA ILE A 81 7.93 17.97 19.84
C ILE A 81 8.83 18.61 18.77
N GLY A 82 10.08 18.18 18.73
CA GLY A 82 11.03 18.60 17.71
C GLY A 82 10.93 17.81 16.40
N PRO A 83 11.58 18.30 15.33
CA PRO A 83 11.54 17.63 14.02
C PRO A 83 12.16 16.23 14.06
N ALA A 84 13.19 16.02 14.85
CA ALA A 84 13.84 14.71 14.98
C ALA A 84 12.90 13.65 15.55
N SER A 85 12.09 14.00 16.55
CA SER A 85 11.10 13.09 17.11
C SER A 85 9.98 12.77 16.12
N VAL A 86 9.52 13.76 15.35
CA VAL A 86 8.51 13.56 14.28
C VAL A 86 9.03 12.59 13.22
N ILE A 87 10.26 12.79 12.74
CA ILE A 87 10.89 11.91 11.76
C ILE A 87 11.06 10.51 12.32
N ALA A 88 11.63 10.37 13.52
CA ALA A 88 11.87 9.05 14.14
C ALA A 88 10.57 8.26 14.34
N VAL A 89 9.54 8.88 14.91
CA VAL A 89 8.25 8.22 15.15
C VAL A 89 7.56 7.87 13.83
N SER A 90 7.61 8.76 12.83
CA SER A 90 7.02 8.48 11.50
C SER A 90 7.73 7.34 10.77
N LEU A 91 9.04 7.25 10.86
CA LEU A 91 9.81 6.13 10.30
C LEU A 91 9.49 4.82 11.02
N LEU A 92 9.44 4.83 12.35
CA LEU A 92 9.06 3.65 13.14
C LEU A 92 7.63 3.19 12.80
N ALA A 93 6.67 4.11 12.72
CA ALA A 93 5.31 3.79 12.30
C ALA A 93 5.24 3.21 10.89
N GLY A 94 6.01 3.79 9.95
CA GLY A 94 6.10 3.29 8.58
C GLY A 94 6.73 1.90 8.49
N LEU A 95 7.78 1.62 9.26
CA LEU A 95 8.41 0.30 9.34
C LEU A 95 7.47 -0.73 9.99
N ALA A 96 6.78 -0.35 11.06
CA ALA A 96 5.76 -1.19 11.70
C ALA A 96 4.61 -1.51 10.73
N ALA A 97 4.14 -0.52 9.96
CA ALA A 97 3.15 -0.70 8.91
C ALA A 97 3.64 -1.68 7.83
N TRP A 98 4.90 -1.58 7.42
CA TRP A 98 5.50 -2.52 6.46
C TRP A 98 5.60 -3.94 7.04
N ALA A 99 6.07 -4.09 8.28
CA ALA A 99 6.16 -5.38 8.96
C ALA A 99 4.78 -6.03 9.12
N LEU A 100 3.77 -5.26 9.54
CA LEU A 100 2.39 -5.71 9.66
C LEU A 100 1.83 -6.16 8.30
N LEU A 101 2.03 -5.38 7.23
CA LEU A 101 1.60 -5.79 5.89
C LEU A 101 2.29 -7.09 5.45
N ALA A 102 3.59 -7.24 5.71
CA ALA A 102 4.33 -8.47 5.39
C ALA A 102 3.79 -9.68 6.17
N LEU A 103 3.36 -9.48 7.41
CA LEU A 103 2.71 -10.51 8.24
C LEU A 103 1.33 -10.88 7.67
N LEU A 104 0.52 -9.89 7.31
CA LEU A 104 -0.80 -10.11 6.71
C LEU A 104 -0.69 -10.83 5.36
N GLU A 105 0.32 -10.55 4.56
CA GLU A 105 0.58 -11.26 3.29
C GLU A 105 0.89 -12.75 3.49
N ARG A 106 1.36 -13.16 4.68
CA ARG A 106 1.64 -14.57 5.00
C ARG A 106 0.45 -15.31 5.58
N HIS A 107 -0.42 -14.62 6.32
CA HIS A 107 -1.46 -15.25 7.13
C HIS A 107 -2.89 -14.93 6.69
N ALA A 108 -3.13 -13.81 5.99
CA ALA A 108 -4.48 -13.39 5.62
C ALA A 108 -4.87 -13.89 4.23
N ARG A 109 -6.12 -14.36 4.08
CA ARG A 109 -6.69 -14.75 2.78
C ARG A 109 -6.89 -13.56 1.83
N HIS A 110 -7.18 -12.38 2.37
CA HIS A 110 -7.39 -11.14 1.63
C HIS A 110 -6.52 -10.01 2.17
N PRO A 111 -5.18 -10.02 1.94
CA PRO A 111 -4.24 -9.12 2.61
C PRO A 111 -4.58 -7.64 2.41
N ARG A 112 -5.04 -7.25 1.20
CA ARG A 112 -5.40 -5.85 0.89
C ARG A 112 -6.56 -5.33 1.70
N ARG A 113 -7.62 -6.14 1.85
CA ARG A 113 -8.80 -5.75 2.63
C ARG A 113 -8.47 -5.72 4.12
N THR A 114 -7.84 -6.77 4.62
CA THR A 114 -7.42 -6.86 6.02
C THR A 114 -6.47 -5.71 6.38
N TRP A 115 -5.49 -5.41 5.53
CA TRP A 115 -4.61 -4.25 5.71
C TRP A 115 -5.40 -2.95 5.86
N THR A 116 -6.34 -2.68 4.94
CA THR A 116 -7.09 -1.42 4.97
C THR A 116 -7.91 -1.29 6.26
N VAL A 117 -8.57 -2.35 6.70
CA VAL A 117 -9.35 -2.35 7.94
C VAL A 117 -8.44 -2.13 9.15
N VAL A 118 -7.38 -2.93 9.28
CA VAL A 118 -6.47 -2.84 10.43
C VAL A 118 -5.79 -1.47 10.48
N ALA A 119 -5.31 -0.96 9.34
CA ALA A 119 -4.62 0.33 9.30
C ALA A 119 -5.58 1.51 9.58
N ALA A 120 -6.82 1.46 9.08
CA ALA A 120 -7.83 2.47 9.38
C ALA A 120 -8.21 2.44 10.87
N THR A 121 -8.42 1.26 11.44
CA THR A 121 -8.69 1.11 12.88
C THR A 121 -7.52 1.62 13.72
N ALA A 122 -6.30 1.27 13.36
CA ALA A 122 -5.09 1.76 14.04
C ALA A 122 -4.99 3.29 13.96
N LEU A 123 -5.31 3.89 12.81
CA LEU A 123 -5.33 5.35 12.65
C LEU A 123 -6.37 5.99 13.59
N VAL A 124 -7.59 5.46 13.62
CA VAL A 124 -8.65 5.98 14.52
C VAL A 124 -8.22 5.88 16.00
N ILE A 125 -7.67 4.73 16.40
CA ILE A 125 -7.16 4.55 17.77
C ILE A 125 -6.01 5.52 18.05
N SER A 126 -5.11 5.74 17.09
CA SER A 126 -3.95 6.64 17.26
C SER A 126 -4.35 8.11 17.46
N LEU A 127 -5.54 8.51 17.00
CA LEU A 127 -6.07 9.85 17.25
C LEU A 127 -6.42 10.10 18.73
N ALA A 128 -6.62 9.03 19.52
CA ALA A 128 -6.80 9.18 20.96
C ALA A 128 -5.57 9.78 21.65
N GLY A 129 -4.35 9.51 21.14
CA GLY A 129 -3.11 10.10 21.66
C GLY A 129 -3.12 11.63 21.65
N PRO A 130 -3.28 12.29 20.51
CA PRO A 130 -3.44 13.74 20.42
C PRO A 130 -4.55 14.30 21.32
N LEU A 131 -5.68 13.62 21.39
CA LEU A 131 -6.84 14.09 22.17
C LEU A 131 -6.58 14.04 23.69
N THR A 132 -5.77 13.10 24.17
CA THR A 132 -5.49 12.93 25.58
C THR A 132 -4.18 13.57 26.04
N ALA A 133 -3.16 13.63 25.17
CA ALA A 133 -1.82 14.10 25.50
C ALA A 133 -1.52 15.53 24.99
N GLY A 134 -2.32 16.08 24.08
CA GLY A 134 -2.13 17.41 23.53
C GLY A 134 -2.55 18.52 24.50
N HIS A 135 -1.71 19.56 24.62
CA HIS A 135 -2.02 20.74 25.41
C HIS A 135 -2.52 21.90 24.53
N GLY A 136 -3.79 22.24 24.70
CA GLY A 136 -4.46 23.30 23.93
C GLY A 136 -4.96 22.85 22.56
N LEU A 137 -6.04 23.51 22.09
CA LEU A 137 -6.74 23.13 20.85
C LEU A 137 -5.83 23.15 19.62
N ALA A 138 -4.94 24.14 19.51
CA ALA A 138 -4.01 24.26 18.38
C ALA A 138 -3.07 23.06 18.29
N THR A 139 -2.50 22.61 19.42
CA THR A 139 -1.63 21.43 19.47
C THR A 139 -2.37 20.16 19.13
N VAL A 140 -3.57 19.97 19.70
CA VAL A 140 -4.43 18.79 19.40
C VAL A 140 -4.75 18.74 17.91
N THR A 141 -5.18 19.85 17.34
CA THR A 141 -5.49 19.93 15.89
C THR A 141 -4.28 19.61 15.03
N ALA A 142 -3.12 20.23 15.34
CA ALA A 142 -1.89 19.97 14.59
C ALA A 142 -1.46 18.50 14.66
N LEU A 143 -1.52 17.88 15.83
CA LEU A 143 -1.19 16.47 16.02
C LEU A 143 -2.20 15.54 15.30
N CYS A 144 -3.49 15.86 15.33
CA CYS A 144 -4.50 15.11 14.57
C CYS A 144 -4.24 15.22 13.06
N CYS A 145 -3.97 16.42 12.55
CA CYS A 145 -3.60 16.63 11.14
C CYS A 145 -2.37 15.80 10.76
N LEU A 146 -1.38 15.72 11.65
CA LEU A 146 -0.17 14.95 11.44
C LEU A 146 -0.46 13.45 11.30
N HIS A 147 -1.28 12.89 12.19
CA HIS A 147 -1.72 11.49 12.11
C HIS A 147 -2.54 11.20 10.86
N LEU A 148 -3.47 12.07 10.52
CA LEU A 148 -4.29 11.94 9.31
C LEU A 148 -3.44 12.03 8.04
N ALA A 149 -2.49 12.96 7.96
CA ALA A 149 -1.60 13.13 6.83
C ALA A 149 -0.71 11.89 6.60
N VAL A 150 -0.11 11.36 7.67
CA VAL A 150 0.68 10.12 7.62
C VAL A 150 -0.20 8.94 7.19
N GLY A 151 -1.39 8.79 7.77
CA GLY A 151 -2.34 7.74 7.43
C GLY A 151 -2.81 7.82 5.97
N ALA A 152 -3.10 9.01 5.48
CA ALA A 152 -3.51 9.25 4.10
C ALA A 152 -2.44 8.86 3.06
N VAL A 153 -1.17 8.95 3.44
CA VAL A 153 -0.04 8.50 2.59
C VAL A 153 0.20 7.00 2.74
N LEU A 154 0.34 6.50 3.98
CA LEU A 154 0.73 5.12 4.23
C LEU A 154 -0.34 4.09 3.83
N ILE A 155 -1.61 4.34 4.17
CA ILE A 155 -2.67 3.35 3.95
C ILE A 155 -2.82 3.01 2.46
N PRO A 156 -3.02 3.98 1.54
CA PRO A 156 -3.15 3.66 0.13
C PRO A 156 -1.84 3.20 -0.51
N ALA A 157 -0.69 3.75 -0.11
CA ALA A 157 0.60 3.34 -0.65
C ALA A 157 0.90 1.87 -0.34
N MET A 158 0.74 1.44 0.90
CA MET A 158 0.94 0.05 1.32
C MET A 158 -0.09 -0.89 0.69
N ARG A 159 -1.37 -0.49 0.62
CA ARG A 159 -2.42 -1.27 -0.05
C ARG A 159 -2.09 -1.57 -1.51
N ARG A 160 -1.51 -0.59 -2.24
CA ARG A 160 -1.10 -0.77 -3.65
C ARG A 160 0.05 -1.75 -3.83
N THR A 161 0.85 -1.97 -2.79
CA THR A 161 1.99 -2.91 -2.80
C THR A 161 1.63 -4.28 -2.25
N ALA A 162 0.46 -4.43 -1.63
CA ALA A 162 -0.01 -5.69 -1.07
C ALA A 162 -0.20 -6.74 -2.17
N ARG A 163 0.32 -7.93 -1.92
CA ARG A 163 0.14 -9.09 -2.78
C ARG A 163 -1.20 -9.74 -2.45
N GLY A 164 -2.01 -9.98 -3.46
CA GLY A 164 -3.34 -10.58 -3.28
C GLY A 164 -4.21 -10.36 -4.48
#